data_be9b6662a802e04f0a77cf544ce90c5b
#
_entry.id   be9b6662a802e04f0a77cf544ce90c5b
#
_cell.length_a   1.000
_cell.length_b   1.000
_cell.length_c   1.000
_cell.angle_alpha   90.00
_cell.angle_beta   90.00
_cell.angle_gamma   90.00
#
_symmetry.space_group_name_H-M   'P 1'
#
loop_
_entity.id
_entity.type
_entity.pdbx_description
1 polymer ?
#
loop_
_entity_poly.entity_id
_entity_poly.type
_entity_poly.pdbx_seq_one_letter_code
_entity_poly.pdbx_strand_id
1 'polypeptide(L)'
;MFSKETYIRRRQQLMKDVKSGVILILGNGDSPFNYPANTYTFRQDSTFRYFFAYPLQNLVGVIDIDEGKEYLFGEDVDMDDIIWTGPVPSLRERAEEIGIENVGTINDLRNFLDKAVFAGRKVHFTPPYRAENVNFISELLHIEREYVKAYVSVELINACVKQRSVKSEDEIAEIEKAVDNAYLMHTTMMKMAAKEGTYEYEIAGAMEGIALSGGGPVSFPIILTTHGEILHGHDHSLQIKKERMIVSDAGCENPMGYCSDITRSVPVGGKFSQRQKDIYEAVLAAQQLVPSLIKPGVKYSDIHLAAVTRLGSALKELGIMKGNIQEAVKAGAMGLFMPHGLGHMMGLDVHDMENYGENYVGYDKKNIRSTQFGLSSLRLGRELQEGFVITNEPGCYFIPALIDKWKAENKCKDFIDYKVVETYKDFGGIRIEDDLLVTKDGCRLLGKYIPKTVAEIEEQMS
;
A
#
# COMPACT_ATOMS: atom_id res chain seq x y z
N MET A 1 -9.81 18.77 -1.40
CA MET A 1 -9.35 18.80 -2.80
C MET A 1 -8.20 19.77 -2.89
N PHE A 2 -7.16 19.49 -3.69
CA PHE A 2 -6.08 20.44 -3.96
C PHE A 2 -6.55 21.60 -4.82
N SER A 3 -5.68 22.57 -5.07
CA SER A 3 -6.01 23.71 -5.93
C SER A 3 -6.25 23.26 -7.38
N LYS A 4 -7.04 24.02 -8.11
CA LYS A 4 -7.32 23.84 -9.54
C LYS A 4 -6.04 23.70 -10.37
N GLU A 5 -5.04 24.53 -10.08
CA GLU A 5 -3.76 24.58 -10.76
C GLU A 5 -2.97 23.27 -10.59
N THR A 6 -3.14 22.59 -9.47
CA THR A 6 -2.49 21.28 -9.23
C THR A 6 -3.00 20.24 -10.24
N TYR A 7 -4.31 20.15 -10.45
CA TYR A 7 -4.88 19.19 -11.40
C TYR A 7 -4.56 19.55 -12.84
N ILE A 8 -4.62 20.84 -13.21
CA ILE A 8 -4.20 21.31 -14.53
C ILE A 8 -2.73 20.92 -14.81
N ARG A 9 -1.82 21.22 -13.88
CA ARG A 9 -0.38 20.89 -14.01
C ARG A 9 -0.16 19.38 -14.17
N ARG A 10 -0.87 18.55 -13.38
CA ARG A 10 -0.76 17.08 -13.46
C ARG A 10 -1.17 16.56 -14.83
N ARG A 11 -2.31 17.00 -15.37
CA ARG A 11 -2.78 16.60 -16.71
C ARG A 11 -1.90 17.13 -17.83
N GLN A 12 -1.43 18.37 -17.74
CA GLN A 12 -0.45 18.92 -18.69
C GLN A 12 0.86 18.14 -18.73
N GLN A 13 1.35 17.71 -17.56
CA GLN A 13 2.54 16.88 -17.49
C GLN A 13 2.29 15.49 -18.09
N LEU A 14 1.10 14.92 -17.87
CA LEU A 14 0.70 13.65 -18.45
C LEU A 14 0.67 13.71 -19.99
N MET A 15 0.10 14.78 -20.57
CA MET A 15 0.14 15.02 -22.02
C MET A 15 1.55 15.08 -22.58
N LYS A 16 2.47 15.77 -21.89
CA LYS A 16 3.89 15.87 -22.30
C LYS A 16 4.60 14.53 -22.28
N ASP A 17 4.31 13.68 -21.29
CA ASP A 17 4.99 12.41 -21.12
C ASP A 17 4.43 11.32 -22.07
N VAL A 18 3.12 11.31 -22.37
CA VAL A 18 2.47 10.34 -23.30
C VAL A 18 2.60 10.76 -24.77
N LYS A 19 2.53 12.05 -25.07
CA LYS A 19 2.88 12.74 -26.34
C LYS A 19 1.81 12.75 -27.43
N SER A 20 0.99 11.74 -27.63
CA SER A 20 -0.04 11.70 -28.67
C SER A 20 -1.17 10.73 -28.30
N GLY A 21 -2.29 10.83 -29.00
CA GLY A 21 -3.44 9.96 -28.81
C GLY A 21 -4.44 10.49 -27.77
N VAL A 22 -5.26 9.60 -27.26
CA VAL A 22 -6.31 9.89 -26.27
C VAL A 22 -6.02 9.13 -25.00
N ILE A 23 -5.99 9.80 -23.85
CA ILE A 23 -5.89 9.16 -22.53
C ILE A 23 -7.30 9.01 -21.98
N LEU A 24 -7.66 7.78 -21.60
CA LEU A 24 -8.91 7.40 -20.96
C LEU A 24 -8.63 6.99 -19.52
N ILE A 25 -9.20 7.69 -18.54
CA ILE A 25 -9.09 7.38 -17.12
C ILE A 25 -10.48 7.17 -16.55
N LEU A 26 -10.78 5.93 -16.18
CA LEU A 26 -12.06 5.56 -15.61
C LEU A 26 -12.10 5.83 -14.10
N GLY A 27 -13.18 6.42 -13.63
CA GLY A 27 -13.56 6.35 -12.23
C GLY A 27 -14.22 5.00 -11.91
N ASN A 28 -14.42 4.76 -10.63
CA ASN A 28 -15.13 3.59 -10.14
C ASN A 28 -16.64 3.86 -10.08
N GLY A 29 -17.44 2.79 -10.20
CA GLY A 29 -18.83 2.74 -9.78
C GLY A 29 -18.97 2.16 -8.37
N ASP A 30 -20.20 2.12 -7.86
CA ASP A 30 -20.50 1.42 -6.61
C ASP A 30 -20.32 -0.09 -6.76
N SER A 31 -19.96 -0.75 -5.67
CA SER A 31 -19.86 -2.20 -5.59
C SER A 31 -20.95 -2.74 -4.67
N PRO A 32 -21.86 -3.60 -5.17
CA PRO A 32 -22.89 -4.23 -4.35
C PRO A 32 -22.29 -5.11 -3.26
N PHE A 33 -22.84 -5.02 -2.05
CA PHE A 33 -22.50 -5.91 -0.95
C PHE A 33 -23.21 -7.26 -1.10
N ASN A 34 -24.52 -7.26 -1.25
CA ASN A 34 -25.34 -8.46 -1.42
C ASN A 34 -26.58 -8.28 -2.32
N TYR A 35 -26.95 -7.04 -2.63
CA TYR A 35 -27.95 -6.66 -3.63
C TYR A 35 -27.68 -5.23 -4.12
N PRO A 36 -28.20 -4.80 -5.31
CA PRO A 36 -27.73 -3.59 -6.00
C PRO A 36 -27.75 -2.31 -5.16
N ALA A 37 -28.76 -2.10 -4.32
CA ALA A 37 -28.89 -0.88 -3.51
C ALA A 37 -28.11 -0.92 -2.18
N ASN A 38 -27.56 -2.08 -1.79
CA ASN A 38 -26.73 -2.19 -0.59
C ASN A 38 -25.26 -2.29 -0.98
N THR A 39 -24.59 -1.15 -1.01
CA THR A 39 -23.22 -1.04 -1.51
C THR A 39 -22.20 -1.00 -0.37
N TYR A 40 -20.96 -1.42 -0.68
CA TYR A 40 -19.80 -1.09 0.14
C TYR A 40 -19.58 0.42 0.13
N THR A 41 -18.84 0.92 1.13
CA THR A 41 -18.37 2.31 1.11
C THR A 41 -17.65 2.59 -0.20
N PHE A 42 -18.08 3.64 -0.90
CA PHE A 42 -17.51 4.00 -2.19
C PHE A 42 -16.06 4.42 -2.06
N ARG A 43 -15.21 3.87 -2.91
CA ARG A 43 -13.82 4.30 -3.06
C ARG A 43 -13.50 4.56 -4.53
N GLN A 44 -13.11 5.80 -4.82
CA GLN A 44 -12.73 6.21 -6.15
C GLN A 44 -11.39 5.59 -6.58
N ASP A 45 -11.23 5.32 -7.88
CA ASP A 45 -9.95 4.95 -8.48
C ASP A 45 -8.87 6.00 -8.19
N SER A 46 -7.71 5.57 -7.74
CA SER A 46 -6.64 6.47 -7.30
C SER A 46 -6.03 7.27 -8.45
N THR A 47 -5.98 6.72 -9.67
CA THR A 47 -5.51 7.44 -10.86
C THR A 47 -6.51 8.51 -11.27
N PHE A 48 -7.79 8.16 -11.26
CA PHE A 48 -8.84 9.14 -11.50
C PHE A 48 -8.78 10.26 -10.46
N ARG A 49 -8.68 9.93 -9.19
CA ARG A 49 -8.58 10.89 -8.08
C ARG A 49 -7.35 11.80 -8.21
N TYR A 50 -6.23 11.27 -8.66
CA TYR A 50 -4.99 12.03 -8.85
C TYR A 50 -5.13 13.10 -9.95
N PHE A 51 -5.79 12.78 -11.07
CA PHE A 51 -5.90 13.66 -12.23
C PHE A 51 -7.21 14.45 -12.31
N PHE A 52 -8.31 13.93 -11.75
CA PHE A 52 -9.67 14.47 -11.86
C PHE A 52 -10.36 14.75 -10.53
N ALA A 53 -9.70 14.56 -9.40
CA ALA A 53 -10.07 14.92 -8.03
C ALA A 53 -11.28 14.20 -7.42
N TYR A 54 -12.40 14.14 -8.11
CA TYR A 54 -13.70 13.87 -7.52
C TYR A 54 -13.89 12.45 -6.98
N PRO A 55 -14.29 12.29 -5.71
CA PRO A 55 -14.66 11.01 -5.12
C PRO A 55 -16.14 10.66 -5.40
N LEU A 56 -16.59 10.81 -6.65
CA LEU A 56 -17.94 10.50 -7.08
C LEU A 56 -17.91 9.37 -8.11
N GLN A 57 -18.95 8.55 -8.09
CA GLN A 57 -19.08 7.38 -8.94
C GLN A 57 -19.33 7.71 -10.41
N ASN A 58 -19.01 6.77 -11.29
CA ASN A 58 -19.38 6.77 -12.71
C ASN A 58 -18.86 7.98 -13.52
N LEU A 59 -17.76 8.60 -13.08
CA LEU A 59 -17.09 9.65 -13.83
C LEU A 59 -15.99 9.08 -14.72
N VAL A 60 -15.78 9.71 -15.87
CA VAL A 60 -14.70 9.35 -16.80
C VAL A 60 -13.95 10.60 -17.22
N GLY A 61 -12.63 10.59 -17.02
CA GLY A 61 -11.74 11.62 -17.49
C GLY A 61 -11.14 11.25 -18.86
N VAL A 62 -11.14 12.19 -19.80
CA VAL A 62 -10.49 12.03 -21.10
C VAL A 62 -9.57 13.20 -21.37
N ILE A 63 -8.36 12.90 -21.86
CA ILE A 63 -7.40 13.89 -22.31
C ILE A 63 -7.07 13.59 -23.77
N ASP A 64 -7.53 14.46 -24.67
CA ASP A 64 -7.19 14.42 -26.09
C ASP A 64 -5.89 15.20 -26.30
N ILE A 65 -4.78 14.46 -26.39
CA ILE A 65 -3.44 15.06 -26.51
C ILE A 65 -3.27 15.76 -27.84
N ASP A 66 -3.81 15.17 -28.92
CA ASP A 66 -3.62 15.67 -30.29
C ASP A 66 -4.36 16.99 -30.51
N GLU A 67 -5.53 17.16 -29.85
CA GLU A 67 -6.33 18.39 -29.90
C GLU A 67 -6.02 19.35 -28.74
N GLY A 68 -5.25 18.91 -27.73
CA GLY A 68 -4.98 19.70 -26.53
C GLY A 68 -6.21 19.98 -25.68
N LYS A 69 -7.20 19.08 -25.68
CA LYS A 69 -8.47 19.22 -24.98
C LYS A 69 -8.65 18.21 -23.85
N GLU A 70 -9.31 18.63 -22.81
CA GLU A 70 -9.63 17.81 -21.65
C GLU A 70 -11.15 17.74 -21.47
N TYR A 71 -11.65 16.58 -21.03
CA TYR A 71 -13.09 16.32 -20.89
C TYR A 71 -13.36 15.61 -19.58
N LEU A 72 -14.49 15.95 -18.96
CA LEU A 72 -15.11 15.17 -17.90
C LEU A 72 -16.46 14.65 -18.38
N PHE A 73 -16.62 13.33 -18.40
CA PHE A 73 -17.86 12.66 -18.78
C PHE A 73 -18.54 12.06 -17.55
N GLY A 74 -19.86 12.12 -17.53
CA GLY A 74 -20.69 11.58 -16.45
C GLY A 74 -22.14 12.04 -16.65
N GLU A 75 -22.94 11.74 -15.65
CA GLU A 75 -24.34 12.18 -15.64
C GLU A 75 -24.56 13.15 -14.46
N ASP A 76 -25.46 14.11 -14.65
CA ASP A 76 -25.95 14.92 -13.55
C ASP A 76 -27.02 14.13 -12.78
N VAL A 77 -27.11 14.36 -11.48
CA VAL A 77 -28.14 13.74 -10.63
C VAL A 77 -29.53 14.26 -11.04
N ASP A 78 -30.49 13.35 -11.06
CA ASP A 78 -31.89 13.69 -11.28
C ASP A 78 -32.61 14.01 -9.94
N MET A 79 -33.91 14.25 -10.01
CA MET A 79 -34.69 14.58 -8.83
C MET A 79 -34.81 13.39 -7.87
N ASP A 80 -34.88 12.19 -8.36
CA ASP A 80 -34.93 10.97 -7.53
C ASP A 80 -33.59 10.79 -6.80
N ASP A 81 -32.48 10.96 -7.49
CA ASP A 81 -31.15 10.93 -6.86
C ASP A 81 -31.02 11.98 -5.75
N ILE A 82 -31.49 13.20 -6.00
CA ILE A 82 -31.47 14.29 -5.00
C ILE A 82 -32.31 13.94 -3.76
N ILE A 83 -33.45 13.30 -3.96
CA ILE A 83 -34.31 12.87 -2.83
C ILE A 83 -33.61 11.81 -1.97
N TRP A 84 -32.90 10.87 -2.59
CA TRP A 84 -32.27 9.74 -1.88
C TRP A 84 -30.88 10.05 -1.34
N THR A 85 -30.07 10.78 -2.06
CA THR A 85 -28.64 10.98 -1.73
C THR A 85 -28.25 12.44 -1.49
N GLY A 86 -29.15 13.38 -1.73
CA GLY A 86 -28.91 14.80 -1.62
C GLY A 86 -28.33 15.43 -2.89
N PRO A 87 -28.34 16.76 -2.99
CA PRO A 87 -27.80 17.46 -4.15
C PRO A 87 -26.28 17.39 -4.20
N VAL A 88 -25.73 17.22 -5.40
CA VAL A 88 -24.30 17.36 -5.69
C VAL A 88 -24.11 18.45 -6.76
N PRO A 89 -22.93 19.11 -6.82
CA PRO A 89 -22.64 20.06 -7.89
C PRO A 89 -22.82 19.40 -9.26
N SER A 90 -23.32 20.14 -10.24
CA SER A 90 -23.45 19.67 -11.60
C SER A 90 -22.11 19.22 -12.20
N LEU A 91 -22.15 18.37 -13.23
CA LEU A 91 -20.95 17.92 -13.93
C LEU A 91 -20.08 19.09 -14.41
N ARG A 92 -20.74 20.17 -14.88
CA ARG A 92 -20.06 21.39 -15.30
C ARG A 92 -19.36 22.12 -14.16
N GLU A 93 -20.02 22.33 -13.03
CA GLU A 93 -19.40 22.94 -11.86
C GLU A 93 -18.20 22.14 -11.37
N ARG A 94 -18.33 20.82 -11.32
CA ARG A 94 -17.23 19.90 -10.97
C ARG A 94 -16.06 20.01 -11.93
N ALA A 95 -16.32 20.09 -13.23
CA ALA A 95 -15.29 20.25 -14.27
C ALA A 95 -14.55 21.59 -14.13
N GLU A 96 -15.28 22.69 -13.92
CA GLU A 96 -14.72 24.04 -13.73
C GLU A 96 -13.82 24.14 -12.51
N GLU A 97 -14.15 23.46 -11.40
CA GLU A 97 -13.33 23.43 -10.18
C GLU A 97 -11.94 22.79 -10.39
N ILE A 98 -11.81 21.90 -11.37
CA ILE A 98 -10.54 21.26 -11.71
C ILE A 98 -9.94 21.76 -13.03
N GLY A 99 -10.53 22.83 -13.63
CA GLY A 99 -10.01 23.48 -14.81
C GLY A 99 -10.31 22.77 -16.12
N ILE A 100 -11.40 22.04 -16.20
CA ILE A 100 -11.88 21.39 -17.43
C ILE A 100 -13.08 22.16 -17.99
N GLU A 101 -13.01 22.51 -19.26
CA GLU A 101 -14.06 23.29 -19.94
C GLU A 101 -15.10 22.40 -20.63
N ASN A 102 -14.72 21.19 -21.03
CA ASN A 102 -15.58 20.32 -21.83
C ASN A 102 -16.19 19.23 -20.93
N VAL A 103 -17.50 19.13 -20.97
CA VAL A 103 -18.28 18.09 -20.29
C VAL A 103 -19.19 17.38 -21.27
N GLY A 104 -19.55 16.16 -20.98
CA GLY A 104 -20.50 15.38 -21.78
C GLY A 104 -21.08 14.20 -21.03
N THR A 105 -22.12 13.63 -21.58
CA THR A 105 -22.74 12.39 -21.08
C THR A 105 -21.90 11.16 -21.40
N ILE A 106 -22.25 10.02 -20.84
CA ILE A 106 -21.63 8.73 -21.20
C ILE A 106 -21.89 8.37 -22.69
N ASN A 107 -23.01 8.80 -23.27
CA ASN A 107 -23.26 8.64 -24.69
C ASN A 107 -22.34 9.53 -25.56
N ASP A 108 -22.03 10.73 -25.11
CA ASP A 108 -21.06 11.60 -25.79
C ASP A 108 -19.65 10.99 -25.72
N LEU A 109 -19.26 10.36 -24.60
CA LEU A 109 -18.01 9.61 -24.47
C LEU A 109 -17.93 8.47 -25.50
N ARG A 110 -19.00 7.65 -25.64
CA ARG A 110 -19.05 6.58 -26.65
C ARG A 110 -18.81 7.13 -28.05
N ASN A 111 -19.56 8.16 -28.44
CA ASN A 111 -19.40 8.81 -29.73
C ASN A 111 -18.01 9.41 -29.96
N PHE A 112 -17.38 9.96 -28.91
CA PHE A 112 -16.02 10.49 -28.96
C PHE A 112 -15.00 9.39 -29.22
N LEU A 113 -15.07 8.30 -28.45
CA LEU A 113 -14.12 7.19 -28.54
C LEU A 113 -14.31 6.39 -29.85
N ASP A 114 -15.54 6.20 -30.32
CA ASP A 114 -15.80 5.59 -31.64
C ASP A 114 -15.06 6.36 -32.74
N LYS A 115 -15.19 7.68 -32.76
CA LYS A 115 -14.50 8.53 -33.75
C LYS A 115 -12.98 8.38 -33.64
N ALA A 116 -12.42 8.34 -32.41
CA ALA A 116 -11.00 8.18 -32.20
C ALA A 116 -10.51 6.80 -32.67
N VAL A 117 -11.20 5.73 -32.31
CA VAL A 117 -10.87 4.35 -32.71
C VAL A 117 -10.97 4.17 -34.23
N PHE A 118 -12.05 4.61 -34.84
CA PHE A 118 -12.23 4.51 -36.32
C PHE A 118 -11.23 5.36 -37.09
N ALA A 119 -10.74 6.46 -36.52
CA ALA A 119 -9.65 7.25 -37.10
C ALA A 119 -8.26 6.63 -36.87
N GLY A 120 -8.17 5.46 -36.21
CA GLY A 120 -6.91 4.78 -35.93
C GLY A 120 -6.05 5.46 -34.85
N ARG A 121 -6.65 6.35 -34.04
CA ARG A 121 -5.94 7.01 -32.94
C ARG A 121 -5.73 6.03 -31.79
N LYS A 122 -4.56 6.11 -31.17
CA LYS A 122 -4.25 5.28 -29.98
C LYS A 122 -5.04 5.79 -28.77
N VAL A 123 -5.77 4.90 -28.11
CA VAL A 123 -6.41 5.17 -26.83
C VAL A 123 -5.58 4.52 -25.73
N HIS A 124 -5.10 5.34 -24.80
CA HIS A 124 -4.27 4.93 -23.68
C HIS A 124 -5.13 4.75 -22.44
N PHE A 125 -5.02 3.62 -21.77
CA PHE A 125 -5.65 3.36 -20.46
C PHE A 125 -4.73 2.51 -19.58
N THR A 126 -4.94 2.59 -18.26
CA THR A 126 -4.22 1.81 -17.26
C THR A 126 -4.90 0.45 -17.03
N PRO A 127 -4.21 -0.56 -16.47
CA PRO A 127 -4.80 -1.88 -16.23
C PRO A 127 -6.08 -1.77 -15.36
N PRO A 128 -7.25 -2.20 -15.87
CA PRO A 128 -8.44 -2.24 -15.05
C PRO A 128 -8.40 -3.42 -14.08
N TYR A 129 -8.74 -3.20 -12.80
CA TYR A 129 -8.79 -4.22 -11.75
C TYR A 129 -10.22 -4.63 -11.38
N ARG A 130 -11.23 -3.82 -11.71
CA ARG A 130 -12.65 -4.13 -11.53
C ARG A 130 -13.24 -4.74 -12.80
N ALA A 131 -14.08 -5.76 -12.63
CA ALA A 131 -14.71 -6.45 -13.77
C ALA A 131 -15.61 -5.53 -14.60
N GLU A 132 -16.35 -4.62 -13.95
CA GLU A 132 -17.18 -3.61 -14.59
C GLU A 132 -16.36 -2.68 -15.49
N ASN A 133 -15.17 -2.24 -15.02
CA ASN A 133 -14.29 -1.38 -15.82
C ASN A 133 -13.66 -2.16 -16.99
N VAL A 134 -13.36 -3.46 -16.82
CA VAL A 134 -12.95 -4.32 -17.96
C VAL A 134 -14.05 -4.40 -19.01
N ASN A 135 -15.31 -4.63 -18.60
CA ASN A 135 -16.45 -4.68 -19.51
C ASN A 135 -16.66 -3.34 -20.23
N PHE A 136 -16.59 -2.24 -19.48
CA PHE A 136 -16.80 -0.90 -20.03
C PHE A 136 -15.72 -0.53 -21.05
N ILE A 137 -14.44 -0.80 -20.78
CA ILE A 137 -13.36 -0.60 -21.77
C ILE A 137 -13.58 -1.50 -23.00
N SER A 138 -13.98 -2.75 -22.80
CA SER A 138 -14.28 -3.69 -23.88
C SER A 138 -15.34 -3.12 -24.84
N GLU A 139 -16.42 -2.56 -24.29
CA GLU A 139 -17.49 -1.92 -25.06
C GLU A 139 -17.02 -0.64 -25.75
N LEU A 140 -16.33 0.26 -25.02
CA LEU A 140 -15.90 1.57 -25.52
C LEU A 140 -14.87 1.47 -26.64
N LEU A 141 -13.99 0.47 -26.60
CA LEU A 141 -12.86 0.36 -27.53
C LEU A 141 -13.00 -0.80 -28.51
N HIS A 142 -14.13 -1.50 -28.51
CA HIS A 142 -14.39 -2.68 -29.36
C HIS A 142 -13.31 -3.77 -29.24
N ILE A 143 -12.79 -3.97 -28.02
CA ILE A 143 -11.79 -4.99 -27.70
C ILE A 143 -12.48 -6.14 -26.97
N GLU A 144 -12.26 -7.38 -27.39
CA GLU A 144 -12.78 -8.54 -26.66
C GLU A 144 -12.27 -8.52 -25.21
N ARG A 145 -13.17 -8.79 -24.26
CA ARG A 145 -12.92 -8.68 -22.81
C ARG A 145 -11.64 -9.36 -22.35
N GLU A 146 -11.35 -10.53 -22.89
CA GLU A 146 -10.15 -11.32 -22.51
C GLU A 146 -8.83 -10.67 -22.94
N TYR A 147 -8.88 -9.75 -23.94
CA TYR A 147 -7.70 -9.06 -24.44
C TYR A 147 -7.52 -7.65 -23.86
N VAL A 148 -8.47 -7.10 -23.12
CA VAL A 148 -8.38 -5.72 -22.57
C VAL A 148 -7.05 -5.48 -21.86
N LYS A 149 -6.62 -6.43 -21.02
CA LYS A 149 -5.34 -6.30 -20.28
C LYS A 149 -4.10 -6.33 -21.18
N ALA A 150 -4.20 -6.85 -22.40
CA ALA A 150 -3.09 -6.87 -23.36
C ALA A 150 -2.91 -5.52 -24.08
N TYR A 151 -3.94 -4.68 -24.09
CA TYR A 151 -3.92 -3.37 -24.76
C TYR A 151 -3.61 -2.19 -23.83
N VAL A 152 -3.27 -2.44 -22.56
CA VAL A 152 -2.88 -1.38 -21.63
C VAL A 152 -1.68 -0.58 -22.15
N SER A 153 -1.66 0.71 -21.86
CA SER A 153 -0.59 1.58 -22.35
C SER A 153 0.57 1.65 -21.36
N VAL A 154 1.69 1.05 -21.74
CA VAL A 154 2.94 1.13 -20.96
C VAL A 154 3.44 2.58 -20.87
N GLU A 155 3.23 3.39 -21.91
CA GLU A 155 3.59 4.81 -21.91
C GLU A 155 2.81 5.57 -20.81
N LEU A 156 1.49 5.33 -20.72
CA LEU A 156 0.65 5.94 -19.69
C LEU A 156 1.03 5.43 -18.29
N ILE A 157 1.27 4.12 -18.13
CA ILE A 157 1.75 3.55 -16.87
C ILE A 157 3.01 4.26 -16.40
N ASN A 158 4.03 4.37 -17.27
CA ASN A 158 5.29 5.02 -16.93
C ASN A 158 5.11 6.51 -16.60
N ALA A 159 4.23 7.21 -17.30
CA ALA A 159 3.93 8.62 -17.04
C ALA A 159 3.23 8.80 -15.68
N CYS A 160 2.27 7.94 -15.33
CA CYS A 160 1.63 7.94 -14.02
C CYS A 160 2.61 7.61 -12.89
N VAL A 161 3.41 6.55 -13.06
CA VAL A 161 4.43 6.16 -12.08
C VAL A 161 5.43 7.29 -11.85
N LYS A 162 5.90 7.94 -12.91
CA LYS A 162 6.85 9.06 -12.80
C LYS A 162 6.28 10.21 -11.96
N GLN A 163 5.00 10.55 -12.12
CA GLN A 163 4.38 11.65 -11.38
C GLN A 163 4.01 11.24 -9.95
N ARG A 164 3.32 10.11 -9.77
CA ARG A 164 2.82 9.69 -8.46
C ARG A 164 3.90 9.20 -7.51
N SER A 165 5.05 8.75 -8.02
CA SER A 165 6.17 8.31 -7.16
C SER A 165 6.77 9.44 -6.35
N VAL A 166 6.89 10.65 -6.92
CA VAL A 166 7.45 11.83 -6.25
C VAL A 166 6.30 12.66 -5.70
N LYS A 167 6.09 12.61 -4.39
CA LYS A 167 5.03 13.32 -3.70
C LYS A 167 5.35 14.80 -3.58
N SER A 168 4.36 15.65 -3.86
CA SER A 168 4.44 17.08 -3.55
C SER A 168 4.29 17.32 -2.05
N GLU A 169 4.65 18.51 -1.57
CA GLU A 169 4.48 18.90 -0.16
C GLU A 169 3.01 18.80 0.29
N ASP A 170 2.07 19.17 -0.58
CA ASP A 170 0.64 19.03 -0.29
C ASP A 170 0.23 17.56 -0.12
N GLU A 171 0.75 16.65 -0.96
CA GLU A 171 0.48 15.21 -0.85
C GLU A 171 1.09 14.64 0.43
N ILE A 172 2.30 15.06 0.78
CA ILE A 172 2.98 14.65 2.02
C ILE A 172 2.17 15.09 3.23
N ALA A 173 1.67 16.33 3.25
CA ALA A 173 0.83 16.83 4.34
C ALA A 173 -0.48 16.01 4.49
N GLU A 174 -1.06 15.52 3.39
CA GLU A 174 -2.23 14.64 3.46
C GLU A 174 -1.88 13.24 3.99
N ILE A 175 -0.74 12.67 3.60
CA ILE A 175 -0.25 11.39 4.15
C ILE A 175 0.00 11.52 5.67
N GLU A 176 0.62 12.61 6.11
CA GLU A 176 0.88 12.83 7.55
C GLU A 176 -0.39 12.86 8.39
N LYS A 177 -1.50 13.41 7.86
CA LYS A 177 -2.81 13.35 8.54
C LYS A 177 -3.31 11.91 8.72
N ALA A 178 -3.08 11.05 7.72
CA ALA A 178 -3.43 9.64 7.82
C ALA A 178 -2.54 8.92 8.87
N VAL A 179 -1.23 9.21 8.89
CA VAL A 179 -0.31 8.66 9.90
C VAL A 179 -0.65 9.16 11.31
N ASP A 180 -1.03 10.43 11.46
CA ASP A 180 -1.47 10.98 12.75
C ASP A 180 -2.73 10.27 13.27
N ASN A 181 -3.63 9.87 12.38
CA ASN A 181 -4.79 9.06 12.76
C ASN A 181 -4.40 7.61 13.07
N ALA A 182 -3.46 7.02 12.32
CA ALA A 182 -2.90 5.71 12.62
C ALA A 182 -2.20 5.66 13.99
N TYR A 183 -1.59 6.77 14.45
CA TYR A 183 -1.09 6.88 15.82
C TYR A 183 -2.20 6.61 16.86
N LEU A 184 -3.41 7.15 16.66
CA LEU A 184 -4.53 6.89 17.56
C LEU A 184 -5.01 5.44 17.48
N MET A 185 -5.01 4.83 16.27
CA MET A 185 -5.36 3.43 16.08
C MET A 185 -4.40 2.52 16.89
N HIS A 186 -3.09 2.68 16.69
CA HIS A 186 -2.09 1.82 17.32
C HIS A 186 -1.95 2.04 18.83
N THR A 187 -2.03 3.28 19.31
CA THR A 187 -1.99 3.53 20.76
C THR A 187 -3.25 3.04 21.48
N THR A 188 -4.40 3.01 20.80
CA THR A 188 -5.62 2.38 21.31
C THR A 188 -5.48 0.87 21.34
N MET A 189 -4.97 0.24 20.28
CA MET A 189 -4.66 -1.18 20.24
C MET A 189 -3.73 -1.58 21.39
N MET A 190 -2.65 -0.84 21.66
CA MET A 190 -1.72 -1.09 22.74
C MET A 190 -2.43 -1.12 24.11
N LYS A 191 -3.30 -0.12 24.39
CA LYS A 191 -4.08 -0.03 25.63
C LYS A 191 -5.06 -1.20 25.78
N MET A 192 -5.71 -1.61 24.69
CA MET A 192 -6.65 -2.73 24.71
C MET A 192 -5.92 -4.07 24.87
N ALA A 193 -4.76 -4.24 24.23
CA ALA A 193 -3.92 -5.43 24.32
C ALA A 193 -3.31 -5.65 25.73
N ALA A 194 -3.25 -4.60 26.56
CA ALA A 194 -2.84 -4.70 27.95
C ALA A 194 -3.81 -5.55 28.80
N LYS A 195 -5.06 -5.72 28.33
CA LYS A 195 -6.10 -6.47 29.04
C LYS A 195 -6.28 -7.86 28.42
N GLU A 196 -5.81 -8.89 29.10
CA GLU A 196 -6.06 -10.28 28.74
C GLU A 196 -7.57 -10.58 28.66
N GLY A 197 -7.97 -11.44 27.73
CA GLY A 197 -9.35 -11.85 27.55
C GLY A 197 -10.19 -10.97 26.62
N THR A 198 -9.64 -9.87 26.11
CA THR A 198 -10.22 -9.11 25.01
C THR A 198 -10.21 -9.96 23.73
N TYR A 199 -11.21 -9.83 22.86
CA TYR A 199 -11.19 -10.48 21.55
C TYR A 199 -10.48 -9.62 20.50
N GLU A 200 -9.83 -10.28 19.55
CA GLU A 200 -9.14 -9.59 18.43
C GLU A 200 -10.11 -8.67 17.67
N TYR A 201 -11.36 -9.09 17.42
CA TYR A 201 -12.38 -8.25 16.77
C TYR A 201 -12.77 -7.00 17.56
N GLU A 202 -12.67 -7.00 18.90
CA GLU A 202 -12.96 -5.80 19.70
C GLU A 202 -11.87 -4.75 19.47
N ILE A 203 -10.61 -5.19 19.36
CA ILE A 203 -9.47 -4.32 19.09
C ILE A 203 -9.52 -3.81 17.65
N ALA A 204 -9.71 -4.71 16.67
CA ALA A 204 -9.82 -4.35 15.26
C ALA A 204 -10.98 -3.38 15.01
N GLY A 205 -12.15 -3.63 15.60
CA GLY A 205 -13.31 -2.73 15.51
C GLY A 205 -13.07 -1.36 16.11
N ALA A 206 -12.34 -1.28 17.24
CA ALA A 206 -11.96 0.01 17.83
C ALA A 206 -11.00 0.79 16.91
N MET A 207 -10.03 0.10 16.29
CA MET A 207 -9.09 0.72 15.33
C MET A 207 -9.83 1.21 14.07
N GLU A 208 -10.74 0.42 13.52
CA GLU A 208 -11.56 0.80 12.36
C GLU A 208 -12.47 1.99 12.67
N GLY A 209 -13.06 2.03 13.87
CA GLY A 209 -13.85 3.17 14.34
C GLY A 209 -13.02 4.47 14.42
N ILE A 210 -11.74 4.39 14.80
CA ILE A 210 -10.82 5.53 14.80
C ILE A 210 -10.51 5.96 13.35
N ALA A 211 -10.24 5.03 12.44
CA ALA A 211 -10.02 5.35 11.02
C ALA A 211 -11.20 6.14 10.47
N LEU A 212 -12.43 5.65 10.65
CA LEU A 212 -13.66 6.30 10.21
C LEU A 212 -13.87 7.68 10.87
N SER A 213 -13.52 7.84 12.14
CA SER A 213 -13.60 9.13 12.82
C SER A 213 -12.61 10.17 12.27
N GLY A 214 -11.52 9.73 11.64
CA GLY A 214 -10.56 10.57 10.91
C GLY A 214 -11.01 10.97 9.50
N GLY A 215 -12.18 10.50 9.07
CA GLY A 215 -12.83 10.90 7.83
C GLY A 215 -12.52 10.00 6.62
N GLY A 216 -11.88 8.86 6.84
CA GLY A 216 -11.64 7.85 5.79
C GLY A 216 -11.74 6.41 6.32
N PRO A 217 -11.83 5.42 5.44
CA PRO A 217 -11.80 4.01 5.83
C PRO A 217 -10.38 3.60 6.23
N VAL A 218 -10.22 2.34 6.65
CA VAL A 218 -8.92 1.70 6.72
C VAL A 218 -8.29 1.61 5.32
N SER A 219 -6.96 1.74 5.22
CA SER A 219 -6.23 1.67 3.93
C SER A 219 -6.27 0.27 3.33
N PHE A 220 -6.41 -0.75 4.17
CA PHE A 220 -6.54 -2.17 3.86
C PHE A 220 -7.23 -2.88 5.01
N PRO A 221 -7.81 -4.08 4.81
CA PRO A 221 -8.38 -4.86 5.91
C PRO A 221 -7.35 -5.06 7.02
N ILE A 222 -7.71 -4.65 8.25
CA ILE A 222 -6.80 -4.70 9.40
C ILE A 222 -6.26 -6.12 9.57
N ILE A 223 -4.95 -6.24 9.70
CA ILE A 223 -4.26 -7.45 10.13
C ILE A 223 -4.01 -7.30 11.63
N LEU A 224 -4.68 -8.10 12.43
CA LEU A 224 -4.51 -8.10 13.88
C LEU A 224 -4.66 -9.52 14.39
N THR A 225 -3.56 -10.10 14.89
CA THR A 225 -3.60 -11.51 15.30
C THR A 225 -2.55 -11.83 16.35
N THR A 226 -2.90 -12.77 17.23
CA THR A 226 -1.97 -13.44 18.15
C THR A 226 -1.19 -14.58 17.48
N HIS A 227 -1.50 -14.89 16.21
CA HIS A 227 -0.78 -15.80 15.34
C HIS A 227 0.08 -15.02 14.34
N GLY A 228 1.07 -14.26 14.83
CA GLY A 228 1.92 -13.42 14.01
C GLY A 228 2.72 -14.15 12.92
N GLU A 229 2.75 -15.47 12.92
CA GLU A 229 3.28 -16.30 11.84
C GLU A 229 2.37 -16.35 10.60
N ILE A 230 1.13 -15.83 10.71
CA ILE A 230 0.19 -15.64 9.60
C ILE A 230 0.27 -14.18 9.19
N LEU A 231 0.93 -13.90 8.07
CA LEU A 231 1.30 -12.54 7.69
C LEU A 231 0.10 -11.64 7.32
N HIS A 232 -0.97 -12.23 6.76
CA HIS A 232 -2.20 -11.54 6.33
C HIS A 232 -3.45 -12.21 6.94
N GLY A 233 -3.48 -12.36 8.27
CA GLY A 233 -4.63 -12.92 8.99
C GLY A 233 -5.74 -11.89 9.18
N HIS A 234 -6.92 -12.15 8.62
CA HIS A 234 -8.13 -11.32 8.75
C HIS A 234 -9.22 -11.98 9.59
N ASP A 235 -8.94 -13.13 10.19
CA ASP A 235 -9.82 -13.73 11.19
C ASP A 235 -9.47 -13.17 12.56
N HIS A 236 -10.39 -12.43 13.15
CA HIS A 236 -10.23 -11.78 14.45
C HIS A 236 -11.04 -12.49 15.53
N SER A 237 -11.34 -13.78 15.35
CA SER A 237 -12.22 -14.53 16.25
C SER A 237 -11.58 -14.93 17.57
N LEU A 238 -10.27 -14.81 17.70
CA LEU A 238 -9.54 -15.29 18.88
C LEU A 238 -9.59 -14.33 20.04
N GLN A 239 -9.64 -14.90 21.25
CA GLN A 239 -9.43 -14.18 22.50
C GLN A 239 -7.92 -14.08 22.79
N ILE A 240 -7.43 -12.88 23.06
CA ILE A 240 -6.02 -12.66 23.35
C ILE A 240 -5.65 -13.23 24.73
N LYS A 241 -4.50 -13.91 24.79
CA LYS A 241 -4.03 -14.59 25.99
C LYS A 241 -2.66 -14.05 26.39
N LYS A 242 -2.44 -13.93 27.70
CA LYS A 242 -1.13 -13.65 28.26
C LYS A 242 -0.08 -14.58 27.67
N GLU A 243 1.16 -14.16 27.58
CA GLU A 243 2.30 -14.88 26.96
C GLU A 243 2.32 -14.86 25.43
N ARG A 244 1.23 -14.45 24.74
CA ARG A 244 1.22 -14.23 23.29
C ARG A 244 1.64 -12.81 22.95
N MET A 245 2.03 -12.61 21.71
CA MET A 245 2.17 -11.28 21.11
C MET A 245 1.06 -11.06 20.10
N ILE A 246 0.66 -9.82 19.96
CA ILE A 246 -0.19 -9.38 18.85
C ILE A 246 0.73 -8.75 17.80
N VAL A 247 0.57 -9.13 16.56
CA VAL A 247 0.98 -8.35 15.39
C VAL A 247 -0.24 -7.57 14.94
N SER A 248 -0.15 -6.24 14.91
CA SER A 248 -1.18 -5.36 14.40
C SER A 248 -0.59 -4.52 13.27
N ASP A 249 -1.09 -4.74 12.07
CA ASP A 249 -0.72 -4.05 10.86
C ASP A 249 -1.98 -3.38 10.31
N ALA A 250 -2.00 -2.06 10.35
CA ALA A 250 -3.17 -1.27 10.03
C ALA A 250 -2.80 0.18 9.69
N GLY A 251 -3.52 0.71 8.74
CA GLY A 251 -3.50 2.11 8.39
C GLY A 251 -4.87 2.62 8.02
N CYS A 252 -4.97 3.90 7.71
CA CYS A 252 -6.22 4.51 7.27
C CYS A 252 -6.00 5.46 6.10
N GLU A 253 -7.07 5.73 5.38
CA GLU A 253 -7.12 6.82 4.41
C GLU A 253 -7.57 8.11 5.13
N ASN A 254 -7.05 9.24 4.69
CA ASN A 254 -7.66 10.52 5.04
C ASN A 254 -8.81 10.87 4.05
N PRO A 255 -9.58 11.96 4.24
CA PRO A 255 -10.65 12.35 3.31
C PRO A 255 -10.17 12.58 1.86
N MET A 256 -8.89 12.86 1.67
CA MET A 256 -8.27 13.00 0.35
C MET A 256 -7.84 11.65 -0.26
N GLY A 257 -7.99 10.52 0.47
CA GLY A 257 -7.64 9.18 0.05
C GLY A 257 -6.17 8.82 0.11
N TYR A 258 -5.36 9.64 0.77
CA TYR A 258 -3.97 9.30 1.05
C TYR A 258 -3.90 8.35 2.24
N CYS A 259 -3.07 7.33 2.11
CA CYS A 259 -2.96 6.21 3.03
C CYS A 259 -1.87 6.41 4.08
N SER A 260 -1.97 5.67 5.17
CA SER A 260 -0.90 5.32 6.09
C SER A 260 -0.76 3.80 6.17
N ASP A 261 0.42 3.32 6.60
CA ASP A 261 0.74 1.92 6.76
C ASP A 261 1.70 1.72 7.94
N ILE A 262 1.20 1.13 9.02
CA ILE A 262 1.94 1.01 10.26
C ILE A 262 1.76 -0.39 10.84
N THR A 263 2.86 -1.04 11.19
CA THR A 263 2.81 -2.26 12.00
C THR A 263 3.43 -2.05 13.37
N ARG A 264 2.74 -2.54 14.40
CA ARG A 264 3.28 -2.70 15.75
C ARG A 264 3.02 -4.11 16.28
N SER A 265 4.04 -4.68 16.91
CA SER A 265 3.92 -5.95 17.63
C SER A 265 4.04 -5.70 19.13
N VAL A 266 3.06 -6.17 19.90
CA VAL A 266 2.98 -5.88 21.34
C VAL A 266 2.68 -7.14 22.17
N PRO A 267 3.18 -7.24 23.42
CA PRO A 267 2.88 -8.36 24.29
C PRO A 267 1.47 -8.22 24.91
N VAL A 268 0.70 -9.28 24.90
CA VAL A 268 -0.57 -9.31 25.65
C VAL A 268 -0.26 -9.17 27.16
N GLY A 269 -0.97 -8.23 27.82
CA GLY A 269 -0.75 -7.93 29.23
C GLY A 269 0.36 -6.90 29.51
N GLY A 270 0.91 -6.25 28.48
CA GLY A 270 1.75 -5.06 28.59
C GLY A 270 3.21 -5.29 29.03
N LYS A 271 3.67 -6.53 29.14
CA LYS A 271 5.06 -6.84 29.51
C LYS A 271 5.65 -7.91 28.62
N PHE A 272 6.79 -7.61 28.01
CA PHE A 272 7.53 -8.57 27.22
C PHE A 272 8.22 -9.62 28.12
N SER A 273 8.11 -10.90 27.77
CA SER A 273 9.01 -11.93 28.27
C SER A 273 10.41 -11.76 27.68
N GLN A 274 11.44 -12.37 28.28
CA GLN A 274 12.80 -12.29 27.74
C GLN A 274 12.89 -12.85 26.32
N ARG A 275 12.23 -13.98 26.03
CA ARG A 275 12.17 -14.58 24.71
C ARG A 275 11.52 -13.64 23.66
N GLN A 276 10.49 -12.91 24.04
CA GLN A 276 9.85 -11.91 23.18
C GLN A 276 10.77 -10.71 22.95
N LYS A 277 11.45 -10.21 23.99
CA LYS A 277 12.44 -9.11 23.88
C LYS A 277 13.57 -9.47 22.92
N ASP A 278 14.11 -10.67 23.01
CA ASP A 278 15.25 -11.12 22.21
C ASP A 278 14.93 -11.03 20.70
N ILE A 279 13.77 -11.52 20.28
CA ILE A 279 13.35 -11.44 18.85
C ILE A 279 12.89 -10.03 18.48
N TYR A 280 12.18 -9.34 19.40
CA TYR A 280 11.70 -7.97 19.17
C TYR A 280 12.87 -7.00 18.90
N GLU A 281 13.90 -7.04 19.76
CA GLU A 281 15.10 -6.21 19.62
C GLU A 281 15.90 -6.55 18.34
N ALA A 282 15.89 -7.81 17.90
CA ALA A 282 16.49 -8.20 16.62
C ALA A 282 15.79 -7.54 15.43
N VAL A 283 14.45 -7.52 15.42
CA VAL A 283 13.64 -6.85 14.39
C VAL A 283 13.78 -5.33 14.49
N LEU A 284 13.70 -4.77 15.68
CA LEU A 284 13.86 -3.33 15.94
C LEU A 284 15.22 -2.82 15.47
N ALA A 285 16.29 -3.58 15.72
CA ALA A 285 17.62 -3.20 15.26
C ALA A 285 17.75 -3.18 13.73
N ALA A 286 17.04 -4.07 13.01
CA ALA A 286 16.97 -4.02 11.56
C ALA A 286 16.14 -2.79 11.09
N GLN A 287 15.02 -2.52 11.74
CA GLN A 287 14.13 -1.40 11.43
C GLN A 287 14.84 -0.05 11.64
N GLN A 288 15.57 0.12 12.74
CA GLN A 288 16.31 1.33 13.07
C GLN A 288 17.55 1.56 12.20
N LEU A 289 18.13 0.51 11.60
CA LEU A 289 19.25 0.65 10.66
C LEU A 289 18.81 1.34 9.36
N VAL A 290 17.62 1.02 8.85
CA VAL A 290 17.14 1.43 7.52
C VAL A 290 17.16 2.94 7.31
N PRO A 291 16.65 3.81 8.22
CA PRO A 291 16.69 5.26 8.02
C PRO A 291 18.10 5.82 7.81
N SER A 292 19.12 5.20 8.40
CA SER A 292 20.51 5.65 8.23
C SER A 292 21.11 5.36 6.84
N LEU A 293 20.49 4.47 6.08
CA LEU A 293 20.90 4.02 4.75
C LEU A 293 20.14 4.73 3.63
N ILE A 294 18.98 5.28 3.94
CA ILE A 294 18.09 5.94 2.96
C ILE A 294 18.68 7.27 2.53
N LYS A 295 18.87 7.44 1.23
CA LYS A 295 19.13 8.71 0.54
C LYS A 295 18.88 8.53 -0.95
N PRO A 296 18.66 9.62 -1.71
CA PRO A 296 18.54 9.55 -3.16
C PRO A 296 19.72 8.84 -3.82
N GLY A 297 19.44 8.01 -4.82
CA GLY A 297 20.43 7.23 -5.58
C GLY A 297 20.80 5.87 -4.97
N VAL A 298 20.43 5.59 -3.72
CA VAL A 298 20.61 4.26 -3.14
C VAL A 298 19.48 3.34 -3.59
N LYS A 299 19.82 2.10 -3.96
CA LYS A 299 18.82 1.09 -4.30
C LYS A 299 18.15 0.56 -3.04
N TYR A 300 16.81 0.52 -3.04
CA TYR A 300 16.09 -0.03 -1.90
C TYR A 300 16.33 -1.53 -1.70
N SER A 301 16.64 -2.26 -2.77
CA SER A 301 17.10 -3.65 -2.68
C SER A 301 18.38 -3.83 -1.86
N ASP A 302 19.32 -2.89 -1.95
CA ASP A 302 20.55 -2.94 -1.17
C ASP A 302 20.28 -2.65 0.32
N ILE A 303 19.35 -1.73 0.60
CA ILE A 303 18.86 -1.44 1.96
C ILE A 303 18.15 -2.67 2.53
N HIS A 304 17.31 -3.36 1.75
CA HIS A 304 16.70 -4.63 2.15
C HIS A 304 17.77 -5.66 2.55
N LEU A 305 18.78 -5.87 1.71
CA LEU A 305 19.86 -6.81 2.00
C LEU A 305 20.65 -6.43 3.28
N ALA A 306 20.84 -5.14 3.54
CA ALA A 306 21.46 -4.67 4.80
C ALA A 306 20.56 -4.96 6.01
N ALA A 307 19.24 -4.71 5.92
CA ALA A 307 18.28 -4.98 6.98
C ALA A 307 18.21 -6.47 7.33
N VAL A 308 18.09 -7.34 6.32
CA VAL A 308 18.06 -8.80 6.56
C VAL A 308 19.40 -9.33 7.08
N THR A 309 20.52 -8.72 6.69
CA THR A 309 21.85 -9.04 7.24
C THR A 309 21.94 -8.66 8.72
N ARG A 310 21.40 -7.50 9.09
CA ARG A 310 21.34 -7.05 10.49
C ARG A 310 20.47 -7.97 11.34
N LEU A 311 19.30 -8.33 10.84
CA LEU A 311 18.40 -9.32 11.47
C LEU A 311 19.09 -10.67 11.62
N GLY A 312 19.68 -11.20 10.55
CA GLY A 312 20.40 -12.48 10.58
C GLY A 312 21.57 -12.51 11.58
N SER A 313 22.27 -11.37 11.73
CA SER A 313 23.34 -11.24 12.74
C SER A 313 22.80 -11.35 14.15
N ALA A 314 21.68 -10.71 14.47
CA ALA A 314 21.03 -10.82 15.76
C ALA A 314 20.50 -12.25 16.02
N LEU A 315 19.88 -12.88 15.02
CA LEU A 315 19.43 -14.28 15.14
C LEU A 315 20.60 -15.25 15.33
N LYS A 316 21.78 -14.95 14.81
CA LYS A 316 23.00 -15.72 15.09
C LYS A 316 23.48 -15.58 16.53
N GLU A 317 23.43 -14.37 17.11
CA GLU A 317 23.75 -14.15 18.52
C GLU A 317 22.82 -14.93 19.44
N LEU A 318 21.56 -15.16 19.03
CA LEU A 318 20.58 -16.00 19.73
C LEU A 318 20.74 -17.51 19.45
N GLY A 319 21.71 -17.92 18.61
CA GLY A 319 21.94 -19.31 18.23
C GLY A 319 20.93 -19.89 17.24
N ILE A 320 20.01 -19.08 16.73
CA ILE A 320 18.99 -19.47 15.73
C ILE A 320 19.63 -19.66 14.35
N MET A 321 20.58 -18.79 14.02
CA MET A 321 21.41 -18.89 12.82
C MET A 321 22.88 -19.18 13.19
N LYS A 322 23.66 -19.64 12.20
CA LYS A 322 25.07 -19.98 12.33
C LYS A 322 25.85 -19.67 11.04
N GLY A 323 27.15 -19.89 11.06
CA GLY A 323 28.01 -19.64 9.89
C GLY A 323 28.20 -18.16 9.54
N ASN A 324 28.51 -17.89 8.29
CA ASN A 324 28.67 -16.52 7.78
C ASN A 324 27.32 -15.95 7.33
N ILE A 325 26.90 -14.84 7.91
CA ILE A 325 25.57 -14.25 7.64
C ILE A 325 25.46 -13.65 6.25
N GLN A 326 26.51 -13.06 5.70
CA GLN A 326 26.50 -12.54 4.33
C GLN A 326 26.32 -13.67 3.30
N GLU A 327 26.94 -14.83 3.55
CA GLU A 327 26.73 -16.03 2.71
C GLU A 327 25.33 -16.59 2.91
N ALA A 328 24.82 -16.60 4.13
CA ALA A 328 23.44 -17.02 4.44
C ALA A 328 22.40 -16.18 3.70
N VAL A 329 22.57 -14.84 3.67
CA VAL A 329 21.72 -13.92 2.93
C VAL A 329 21.77 -14.21 1.42
N LYS A 330 22.97 -14.37 0.86
CA LYS A 330 23.16 -14.72 -0.56
C LYS A 330 22.50 -16.07 -0.92
N ALA A 331 22.58 -17.04 -0.01
CA ALA A 331 21.95 -18.36 -0.17
C ALA A 331 20.43 -18.36 0.03
N GLY A 332 19.84 -17.23 0.44
CA GLY A 332 18.39 -17.07 0.69
C GLY A 332 17.93 -17.64 2.02
N ALA A 333 18.83 -17.90 2.97
CA ALA A 333 18.48 -18.47 4.28
C ALA A 333 17.53 -17.57 5.09
N MET A 334 17.61 -16.24 4.88
CA MET A 334 16.74 -15.27 5.56
C MET A 334 15.27 -15.39 5.17
N GLY A 335 14.95 -15.98 4.01
CA GLY A 335 13.58 -16.22 3.60
C GLY A 335 12.80 -17.15 4.55
N LEU A 336 13.46 -17.95 5.39
CA LEU A 336 12.79 -18.73 6.43
C LEU A 336 12.17 -17.82 7.51
N PHE A 337 12.83 -16.72 7.82
CA PHE A 337 12.46 -15.80 8.92
C PHE A 337 11.73 -14.54 8.42
N MET A 338 12.07 -14.05 7.24
CA MET A 338 11.46 -12.88 6.61
C MET A 338 11.11 -13.20 5.15
N PRO A 339 9.95 -13.82 4.89
CA PRO A 339 9.54 -14.24 3.54
C PRO A 339 8.97 -13.11 2.68
N HIS A 340 9.00 -11.87 3.13
CA HIS A 340 8.50 -10.69 2.43
C HIS A 340 9.57 -9.62 2.21
N GLY A 341 9.22 -8.56 1.48
CA GLY A 341 10.09 -7.41 1.23
C GLY A 341 10.22 -6.49 2.44
N LEU A 342 11.21 -5.59 2.41
CA LEU A 342 11.42 -4.57 3.43
C LEU A 342 10.40 -3.43 3.36
N GLY A 343 9.74 -3.25 2.21
CA GLY A 343 8.77 -2.18 2.02
C GLY A 343 8.43 -1.92 0.57
N HIS A 344 7.57 -0.95 0.37
CA HIS A 344 6.96 -0.57 -0.89
C HIS A 344 6.74 0.95 -0.98
N MET A 345 6.31 1.43 -2.14
CA MET A 345 5.81 2.79 -2.31
C MET A 345 4.44 2.92 -1.64
N MET A 346 4.16 4.07 -1.03
CA MET A 346 2.86 4.41 -0.43
C MET A 346 2.39 5.79 -0.92
N GLY A 347 1.08 5.99 -0.97
CA GLY A 347 0.47 7.25 -1.41
C GLY A 347 -1.06 7.22 -1.40
N LEU A 348 -1.69 7.39 -2.58
CA LEU A 348 -3.14 7.23 -2.77
C LEU A 348 -3.60 5.75 -2.69
N ASP A 349 -2.69 4.82 -2.87
CA ASP A 349 -2.89 3.43 -2.52
C ASP A 349 -1.87 3.06 -1.44
N VAL A 350 -2.21 2.11 -0.55
CA VAL A 350 -1.27 1.63 0.47
C VAL A 350 -0.04 1.02 -0.19
N HIS A 351 -0.23 0.09 -1.13
CA HIS A 351 0.77 -0.31 -2.10
C HIS A 351 0.62 0.58 -3.34
N ASP A 352 1.27 1.74 -3.34
CA ASP A 352 0.98 2.77 -4.34
C ASP A 352 1.23 2.27 -5.76
N MET A 353 0.19 2.35 -6.60
CA MET A 353 0.20 1.95 -8.01
C MET A 353 0.47 0.45 -8.26
N GLU A 354 0.31 -0.44 -7.28
CA GLU A 354 0.59 -1.88 -7.45
C GLU A 354 -0.11 -2.49 -8.66
N ASN A 355 -1.34 -2.03 -8.96
CA ASN A 355 -2.11 -2.50 -10.10
C ASN A 355 -1.44 -2.27 -11.46
N TYR A 356 -0.51 -1.33 -11.56
CA TYR A 356 0.27 -1.11 -12.79
C TYR A 356 1.35 -2.18 -13.02
N GLY A 357 1.70 -2.91 -11.96
CA GLY A 357 2.72 -3.95 -11.95
C GLY A 357 4.04 -3.46 -11.36
N GLU A 358 4.57 -4.26 -10.45
CA GLU A 358 5.79 -3.93 -9.70
C GLU A 358 7.00 -3.66 -10.58
N ASN A 359 7.08 -4.29 -11.77
CA ASN A 359 8.16 -4.06 -12.73
C ASN A 359 8.21 -2.61 -13.26
N TYR A 360 7.11 -1.86 -13.15
CA TYR A 360 7.04 -0.44 -13.52
C TYR A 360 7.14 0.48 -12.31
N VAL A 361 6.62 0.05 -11.17
CA VAL A 361 6.55 0.88 -9.96
C VAL A 361 7.82 0.77 -9.12
N GLY A 362 8.20 -0.44 -8.75
CA GLY A 362 9.30 -0.71 -7.84
C GLY A 362 10.61 -1.10 -8.51
N TYR A 363 10.59 -1.35 -9.82
CA TYR A 363 11.74 -1.80 -10.59
C TYR A 363 11.89 -1.01 -11.89
N ASP A 364 13.00 -1.21 -12.58
CA ASP A 364 13.29 -0.60 -13.87
C ASP A 364 14.23 -1.50 -14.69
N LYS A 365 14.64 -1.04 -15.87
CA LYS A 365 15.54 -1.81 -16.75
C LYS A 365 16.91 -2.11 -16.14
N LYS A 366 17.36 -1.33 -15.13
CA LYS A 366 18.65 -1.51 -14.45
C LYS A 366 18.54 -2.35 -13.19
N ASN A 367 17.35 -2.38 -12.59
CA ASN A 367 17.07 -3.05 -11.33
C ASN A 367 15.98 -4.08 -11.57
N ILE A 368 16.39 -5.34 -11.76
CA ILE A 368 15.49 -6.45 -12.09
C ILE A 368 15.08 -7.17 -10.80
N ARG A 369 13.80 -7.51 -10.68
CA ARG A 369 13.25 -8.25 -9.56
C ARG A 369 13.91 -9.64 -9.44
N SER A 370 14.29 -10.00 -8.22
CA SER A 370 14.85 -11.32 -7.91
C SER A 370 13.78 -12.41 -7.97
N THR A 371 14.21 -13.63 -8.29
CA THR A 371 13.37 -14.83 -8.20
C THR A 371 13.62 -15.64 -6.92
N GLN A 372 14.57 -15.21 -6.08
CA GLN A 372 14.89 -15.86 -4.82
C GLN A 372 13.74 -15.73 -3.82
N PHE A 373 13.33 -16.83 -3.19
CA PHE A 373 12.28 -16.83 -2.17
C PHE A 373 12.60 -15.82 -1.03
N GLY A 374 11.62 -15.07 -0.62
CA GLY A 374 11.74 -13.91 0.29
C GLY A 374 12.06 -12.64 -0.50
N LEU A 375 13.19 -12.58 -1.19
CA LEU A 375 13.60 -11.42 -1.99
C LEU A 375 12.69 -11.19 -3.23
N SER A 376 12.08 -12.24 -3.77
CA SER A 376 11.10 -12.13 -4.86
C SER A 376 9.82 -11.39 -4.45
N SER A 377 9.55 -11.25 -3.15
CA SER A 377 8.41 -10.52 -2.60
C SER A 377 8.73 -9.04 -2.30
N LEU A 378 9.97 -8.60 -2.55
CA LEU A 378 10.32 -7.19 -2.42
C LEU A 378 9.63 -6.38 -3.54
N ARG A 379 8.74 -5.46 -3.15
CA ARG A 379 7.96 -4.64 -4.10
C ARG A 379 8.73 -3.44 -4.63
N LEU A 380 9.71 -2.94 -3.87
CA LEU A 380 10.55 -1.79 -4.23
C LEU A 380 12.03 -2.19 -4.21
N GLY A 381 12.68 -2.16 -5.39
CA GLY A 381 14.10 -2.50 -5.52
C GLY A 381 14.93 -1.43 -6.22
N ARG A 382 14.31 -0.45 -6.87
CA ARG A 382 14.99 0.60 -7.64
C ARG A 382 15.67 1.66 -6.76
N GLU A 383 16.39 2.55 -7.41
CA GLU A 383 17.01 3.72 -6.77
C GLU A 383 15.95 4.66 -6.18
N LEU A 384 16.16 5.06 -4.93
CA LEU A 384 15.33 6.02 -4.23
C LEU A 384 15.53 7.43 -4.80
N GLN A 385 14.46 8.22 -4.78
CA GLN A 385 14.47 9.62 -5.19
C GLN A 385 13.86 10.49 -4.08
N GLU A 386 14.30 11.74 -3.99
CA GLU A 386 13.66 12.73 -3.14
C GLU A 386 12.16 12.82 -3.45
N GLY A 387 11.33 12.90 -2.42
CA GLY A 387 9.87 12.91 -2.53
C GLY A 387 9.22 11.52 -2.61
N PHE A 388 9.98 10.42 -2.60
CA PHE A 388 9.38 9.09 -2.43
C PHE A 388 8.88 8.93 -1.01
N VAL A 389 7.67 8.39 -0.87
CA VAL A 389 7.14 7.89 0.40
C VAL A 389 7.14 6.38 0.33
N ILE A 390 7.76 5.76 1.32
CA ILE A 390 8.04 4.32 1.37
C ILE A 390 7.80 3.77 2.77
N THR A 391 7.43 2.49 2.87
CA THR A 391 7.37 1.77 4.14
C THR A 391 8.75 1.22 4.53
N ASN A 392 8.95 0.94 5.82
CA ASN A 392 10.10 0.26 6.39
C ASN A 392 9.60 -0.76 7.43
N GLU A 393 9.41 -2.01 7.00
CA GLU A 393 8.62 -3.05 7.68
C GLU A 393 9.37 -4.37 7.89
N PRO A 394 10.60 -4.42 8.42
CA PRO A 394 11.23 -5.70 8.66
C PRO A 394 10.44 -6.53 9.68
N GLY A 395 10.46 -7.85 9.48
CA GLY A 395 9.80 -8.79 10.37
C GLY A 395 10.62 -10.06 10.59
N CYS A 396 10.26 -10.82 11.64
CA CYS A 396 10.82 -12.13 11.93
C CYS A 396 9.68 -13.08 12.32
N TYR A 397 9.52 -14.15 11.57
CA TYR A 397 8.42 -15.10 11.74
C TYR A 397 8.93 -16.52 11.89
N PHE A 398 8.25 -17.29 12.74
CA PHE A 398 8.52 -18.70 12.93
C PHE A 398 7.31 -19.52 12.43
N ILE A 399 7.26 -19.75 11.12
CA ILE A 399 6.14 -20.41 10.44
C ILE A 399 6.35 -21.93 10.50
N PRO A 400 5.56 -22.70 11.30
CA PRO A 400 5.82 -24.11 11.55
C PRO A 400 5.91 -24.96 10.28
N ALA A 401 4.97 -24.79 9.36
CA ALA A 401 4.95 -25.55 8.10
C ALA A 401 6.18 -25.26 7.21
N LEU A 402 6.66 -24.02 7.18
CA LEU A 402 7.86 -23.63 6.41
C LEU A 402 9.13 -24.19 7.06
N ILE A 403 9.19 -24.15 8.39
CA ILE A 403 10.31 -24.74 9.17
C ILE A 403 10.40 -26.24 8.91
N ASP A 404 9.27 -26.97 8.98
CA ASP A 404 9.23 -28.41 8.73
C ASP A 404 9.65 -28.76 7.32
N LYS A 405 9.15 -28.03 6.33
CA LYS A 405 9.51 -28.20 4.92
C LYS A 405 11.01 -28.01 4.70
N TRP A 406 11.56 -26.88 5.15
CA TRP A 406 12.97 -26.56 4.92
C TRP A 406 13.90 -27.51 5.67
N LYS A 407 13.53 -27.94 6.88
CA LYS A 407 14.26 -28.96 7.63
C LYS A 407 14.29 -30.29 6.90
N ALA A 408 13.16 -30.77 6.39
CA ALA A 408 13.08 -32.02 5.63
C ALA A 408 13.94 -31.98 4.36
N GLU A 409 13.98 -30.82 3.68
CA GLU A 409 14.81 -30.58 2.50
C GLU A 409 16.29 -30.32 2.82
N ASN A 410 16.69 -30.24 4.08
CA ASN A 410 18.01 -29.78 4.53
C ASN A 410 18.43 -28.43 3.94
N LYS A 411 17.45 -27.56 3.63
CA LYS A 411 17.67 -26.29 2.97
C LYS A 411 18.41 -25.33 3.91
N CYS A 412 19.48 -24.71 3.42
CA CYS A 412 20.31 -23.77 4.16
C CYS A 412 20.81 -24.31 5.54
N LYS A 413 21.00 -25.62 5.68
CA LYS A 413 21.39 -26.30 6.95
C LYS A 413 22.72 -25.79 7.53
N ASP A 414 23.59 -25.24 6.68
CA ASP A 414 24.88 -24.70 7.11
C ASP A 414 24.74 -23.33 7.79
N PHE A 415 23.59 -22.67 7.63
CA PHE A 415 23.28 -21.33 8.15
C PHE A 415 22.15 -21.32 9.19
N ILE A 416 21.32 -22.36 9.24
CA ILE A 416 20.16 -22.46 10.13
C ILE A 416 20.40 -23.58 11.15
N ASP A 417 20.18 -23.28 12.43
CA ASP A 417 20.14 -24.31 13.48
C ASP A 417 18.70 -24.79 13.70
N TYR A 418 18.30 -25.82 12.95
CA TYR A 418 16.94 -26.35 13.01
C TYR A 418 16.55 -26.89 14.40
N LYS A 419 17.50 -27.29 15.24
CA LYS A 419 17.20 -27.74 16.60
C LYS A 419 16.72 -26.57 17.45
N VAL A 420 17.36 -25.41 17.30
CA VAL A 420 16.95 -24.18 17.98
C VAL A 420 15.68 -23.61 17.37
N VAL A 421 15.59 -23.51 16.04
CA VAL A 421 14.41 -22.98 15.33
C VAL A 421 13.13 -23.72 15.69
N GLU A 422 13.18 -25.05 15.85
CA GLU A 422 12.01 -25.86 16.26
C GLU A 422 11.45 -25.44 17.62
N THR A 423 12.27 -24.93 18.52
CA THR A 423 11.82 -24.44 19.84
C THR A 423 11.04 -23.12 19.73
N TYR A 424 11.03 -22.48 18.55
CA TYR A 424 10.29 -21.23 18.29
C TYR A 424 9.00 -21.44 17.48
N LYS A 425 8.59 -22.67 17.17
CA LYS A 425 7.37 -22.93 16.39
C LYS A 425 6.08 -22.39 17.01
N ASP A 426 6.07 -22.18 18.33
CA ASP A 426 4.97 -21.60 19.10
C ASP A 426 5.05 -20.08 19.28
N PHE A 427 6.13 -19.46 18.78
CA PHE A 427 6.41 -18.04 19.02
C PHE A 427 5.48 -17.10 18.25
N GLY A 428 5.16 -17.39 17.00
CA GLY A 428 4.43 -16.50 16.11
C GLY A 428 5.36 -15.65 15.24
N GLY A 429 5.15 -14.34 15.23
CA GLY A 429 5.96 -13.41 14.45
C GLY A 429 5.98 -12.00 15.03
N ILE A 430 6.90 -11.18 14.54
CA ILE A 430 7.07 -9.76 14.87
C ILE A 430 7.30 -8.99 13.59
N ARG A 431 6.58 -7.88 13.39
CA ARG A 431 6.84 -6.84 12.38
C ARG A 431 6.80 -5.49 13.07
N ILE A 432 7.69 -4.58 12.63
CA ILE A 432 7.73 -3.19 13.08
C ILE A 432 7.87 -2.34 11.84
N GLU A 433 6.92 -1.45 11.62
CA GLU A 433 6.81 -0.67 10.39
C GLU A 433 6.53 0.80 10.64
N ASP A 434 7.18 1.63 9.86
CA ASP A 434 6.93 3.07 9.79
C ASP A 434 6.92 3.56 8.33
N ASP A 435 6.19 4.65 8.09
CA ASP A 435 6.18 5.39 6.84
C ASP A 435 7.30 6.45 6.82
N LEU A 436 8.11 6.43 5.76
CA LEU A 436 9.26 7.31 5.60
C LEU A 436 9.18 8.15 4.32
N LEU A 437 9.49 9.43 4.43
CA LEU A 437 9.74 10.32 3.30
C LEU A 437 11.22 10.35 2.98
N VAL A 438 11.60 10.06 1.74
CA VAL A 438 12.96 10.29 1.24
C VAL A 438 13.16 11.78 1.02
N THR A 439 14.16 12.35 1.71
CA THR A 439 14.53 13.76 1.61
C THR A 439 15.79 13.93 0.75
N LYS A 440 16.20 15.17 0.52
CA LYS A 440 17.40 15.49 -0.26
C LYS A 440 18.67 14.75 0.21
N ASP A 441 18.85 14.60 1.53
CA ASP A 441 20.09 14.08 2.13
C ASP A 441 19.88 12.81 2.96
N GLY A 442 18.64 12.29 3.06
CA GLY A 442 18.32 11.13 3.89
C GLY A 442 16.84 10.79 3.85
N CYS A 443 16.25 10.60 5.02
CA CYS A 443 14.81 10.44 5.18
C CYS A 443 14.30 11.04 6.48
N ARG A 444 12.98 11.22 6.56
CA ARG A 444 12.30 11.54 7.82
C ARG A 444 11.09 10.64 8.03
N LEU A 445 10.77 10.40 9.27
CA LEU A 445 9.52 9.76 9.67
C LEU A 445 8.34 10.68 9.31
N LEU A 446 7.25 10.08 8.82
CA LEU A 446 6.01 10.80 8.56
C LEU A 446 5.10 10.79 9.80
N GLY A 447 4.37 11.87 9.98
CA GLY A 447 3.39 12.04 11.04
C GLY A 447 3.93 11.90 12.46
N LYS A 448 3.01 11.63 13.38
CA LYS A 448 3.31 11.52 14.81
C LYS A 448 4.03 10.21 15.14
N TYR A 449 5.11 10.31 15.93
CA TYR A 449 5.85 9.14 16.38
C TYR A 449 4.97 8.16 17.17
N ILE A 450 4.96 6.91 16.76
CA ILE A 450 4.24 5.81 17.41
C ILE A 450 5.25 4.98 18.23
N PRO A 451 5.01 4.73 19.54
CA PRO A 451 5.91 3.95 20.38
C PRO A 451 6.33 2.64 19.73
N LYS A 452 7.65 2.33 19.76
CA LYS A 452 8.20 1.09 19.15
C LYS A 452 9.39 0.49 19.88
N THR A 453 9.98 1.14 20.86
CA THR A 453 10.96 0.47 21.74
C THR A 453 10.24 -0.34 22.80
N VAL A 454 10.91 -1.37 23.32
CA VAL A 454 10.36 -2.20 24.42
C VAL A 454 9.88 -1.34 25.58
N ALA A 455 10.69 -0.36 25.99
CA ALA A 455 10.36 0.51 27.12
C ALA A 455 9.14 1.39 26.85
N GLU A 456 9.08 2.01 25.66
CA GLU A 456 7.95 2.86 25.26
C GLU A 456 6.62 2.08 25.13
N ILE A 457 6.68 0.85 24.61
CA ILE A 457 5.50 -0.02 24.51
C ILE A 457 5.03 -0.42 25.91
N GLU A 458 5.94 -0.86 26.77
CA GLU A 458 5.60 -1.24 28.16
C GLU A 458 5.05 -0.04 28.96
N GLU A 459 5.51 1.19 28.69
CA GLU A 459 4.98 2.43 29.24
C GLU A 459 3.59 2.75 28.70
N GLN A 460 3.40 2.69 27.36
CA GLN A 460 2.13 2.98 26.70
C GLN A 460 1.01 2.01 27.13
N MET A 461 1.37 0.77 27.50
CA MET A 461 0.45 -0.29 27.92
C MET A 461 0.24 -0.35 29.43
N SER A 462 0.97 0.45 30.23
CA SER A 462 0.81 0.53 31.73
C SER A 462 -0.39 1.41 32.15
#